data_b409545a19fd566e246afeaf141865c6
#
_entry.id   b409545a19fd566e246afeaf141865c6
#
_cell.length_a   1.000
_cell.length_b   1.000
_cell.length_c   1.000
_cell.angle_alpha   90.00
_cell.angle_beta   90.00
_cell.angle_gamma   90.00
#
_symmetry.space_group_name_H-M   'P 1'
#
loop_
_entity.id
_entity.type
_entity.pdbx_description
1 polymer ?
#
loop_
_entity_poly.entity_id
_entity_poly.type
_entity_poly.pdbx_seq_one_letter_code
_entity_poly.pdbx_strand_id
1 'polypeptide(L)'
;MATKLQLQEKAARRQRRRYGIAKTVRGTTERPRLVVFRSNMAIYAQLIDDSKGFTIASSSSREVKEKVAKTDLSKKTGMAIASEAKAKGITSVVFDRNGYLYHGRVKALADGAREGGLQF
;
A
#
# COMPACT_ATOMS: atom_id res chain seq x y z
N MET A 1 14.47 16.01 17.58
CA MET A 1 13.34 15.11 17.86
C MET A 1 12.02 15.87 17.79
N ALA A 2 10.97 15.24 17.26
CA ALA A 2 9.65 15.85 17.25
C ALA A 2 9.05 15.88 18.64
N THR A 3 8.38 16.98 19.00
CA THR A 3 7.65 17.09 20.27
C THR A 3 6.38 16.23 20.21
N LYS A 4 5.81 15.96 21.39
CA LYS A 4 4.53 15.24 21.48
C LYS A 4 3.42 15.93 20.69
N LEU A 5 3.36 17.27 20.75
CA LEU A 5 2.39 18.07 20.02
C LEU A 5 2.58 17.93 18.49
N GLN A 6 3.83 18.00 18.02
CA GLN A 6 4.14 17.82 16.59
C GLN A 6 3.75 16.45 16.08
N LEU A 7 3.96 15.40 16.88
CA LEU A 7 3.54 14.05 16.52
C LEU A 7 2.02 13.93 16.47
N GLN A 8 1.29 14.56 17.38
CA GLN A 8 -0.18 14.57 17.37
C GLN A 8 -0.73 15.31 16.14
N GLU A 9 -0.13 16.45 15.77
CA GLU A 9 -0.53 17.18 14.56
C GLU A 9 -0.29 16.38 13.30
N LYS A 10 0.84 15.67 13.22
CA LYS A 10 1.18 14.81 12.08
C LYS A 10 0.16 13.69 11.94
N ALA A 11 -0.22 13.04 13.03
CA ALA A 11 -1.23 11.98 13.03
C ALA A 11 -2.61 12.51 12.60
N ALA A 12 -3.01 13.68 13.08
CA ALA A 12 -4.28 14.30 12.71
C ALA A 12 -4.34 14.66 11.22
N ARG A 13 -3.23 15.20 10.66
CA ARG A 13 -3.13 15.50 9.23
C ARG A 13 -3.27 14.25 8.39
N ARG A 14 -2.61 13.16 8.77
CA ARG A 14 -2.72 11.88 8.07
C ARG A 14 -4.14 11.35 8.11
N GLN A 15 -4.82 11.44 9.24
CA GLN A 15 -6.21 10.98 9.37
C GLN A 15 -7.14 11.79 8.47
N ARG A 16 -6.98 13.10 8.36
CA ARG A 16 -7.76 13.92 7.43
C ARG A 16 -7.53 13.49 5.98
N ARG A 17 -6.29 13.20 5.59
CA ARG A 17 -5.98 12.68 4.25
C ARG A 17 -6.64 11.34 3.99
N ARG A 18 -6.66 10.45 4.98
CA ARG A 18 -7.33 9.14 4.88
C ARG A 18 -8.83 9.31 4.63
N TYR A 19 -9.49 10.22 5.32
CA TYR A 19 -10.92 10.51 5.09
C TYR A 19 -11.17 10.99 3.67
N GLY A 20 -10.37 11.91 3.16
CA GLY A 20 -10.50 12.40 1.80
C GLY A 20 -10.33 11.29 0.76
N ILE A 21 -9.35 10.41 0.95
CA ILE A 21 -9.10 9.26 0.07
C ILE A 21 -10.26 8.25 0.16
N ALA A 22 -10.74 7.93 1.35
CA ALA A 22 -11.81 6.95 1.57
C ALA A 22 -13.13 7.35 0.89
N LYS A 23 -13.37 8.63 0.64
CA LYS A 23 -14.55 9.11 -0.09
C LYS A 23 -14.51 8.75 -1.58
N THR A 24 -13.34 8.57 -2.16
CA THR A 24 -13.17 8.40 -3.60
C THR A 24 -12.56 7.05 -3.98
N VAL A 25 -11.91 6.34 -3.03
CA VAL A 25 -11.20 5.10 -3.29
C VAL A 25 -11.91 3.94 -2.61
N ARG A 26 -12.64 3.14 -3.40
CA ARG A 26 -13.26 1.89 -2.94
C ARG A 26 -12.89 0.77 -3.89
N GLY A 27 -12.55 -0.39 -3.31
CA GLY A 27 -12.27 -1.59 -4.08
C GLY A 27 -13.53 -2.37 -4.40
N THR A 28 -13.51 -3.04 -5.55
CA THR A 28 -14.56 -3.97 -5.99
C THR A 28 -13.92 -5.33 -6.26
N THR A 29 -14.73 -6.34 -6.61
CA THR A 29 -14.21 -7.65 -6.99
C THR A 29 -13.32 -7.57 -8.24
N GLU A 30 -13.72 -6.77 -9.22
CA GLU A 30 -12.99 -6.61 -10.48
C GLU A 30 -11.79 -5.67 -10.35
N ARG A 31 -11.88 -4.69 -9.46
CA ARG A 31 -10.86 -3.68 -9.25
C ARG A 31 -10.65 -3.46 -7.75
N PRO A 32 -9.94 -4.39 -7.08
CA PRO A 32 -9.73 -4.30 -5.65
C PRO A 32 -8.90 -3.07 -5.24
N ARG A 33 -9.00 -2.71 -3.99
CA ARG A 33 -8.23 -1.62 -3.41
C ARG A 33 -6.88 -2.15 -2.91
N LEU A 34 -5.80 -1.61 -3.49
CA LEU A 34 -4.44 -1.88 -3.02
C LEU A 34 -4.09 -0.83 -1.97
N VAL A 35 -4.11 -1.24 -0.71
CA VAL A 35 -3.83 -0.36 0.43
C VAL A 35 -2.44 -0.61 0.99
N VAL A 36 -1.78 0.47 1.39
CA VAL A 36 -0.43 0.46 1.96
C VAL A 36 -0.49 0.77 3.46
N PHE A 37 0.28 0.02 4.24
CA PHE A 37 0.56 0.31 5.65
C PHE A 37 2.06 0.40 5.85
N ARG A 38 2.51 1.35 6.66
CA ARG A 38 3.92 1.62 6.86
C ARG A 38 4.25 1.80 8.34
N SER A 39 5.29 1.10 8.81
CA SER A 39 5.94 1.36 10.09
C SER A 39 7.40 1.76 9.85
N ASN A 40 8.13 2.09 10.92
CA ASN A 40 9.55 2.41 10.80
C ASN A 40 10.37 1.23 10.23
N MET A 41 9.96 0.01 10.55
CA MET A 41 10.72 -1.21 10.22
C MET A 41 10.23 -1.92 8.98
N ALA A 42 8.98 -1.75 8.58
CA ALA A 42 8.40 -2.53 7.50
C ALA A 42 7.30 -1.77 6.75
N ILE A 43 7.05 -2.21 5.53
CA ILE A 43 5.90 -1.77 4.73
C ILE A 43 5.06 -2.99 4.39
N TYR A 44 3.75 -2.80 4.31
CA TYR A 44 2.77 -3.85 4.07
C TYR A 44 1.83 -3.42 2.96
N ALA A 45 1.42 -4.36 2.14
CA ALA A 45 0.42 -4.14 1.10
C ALA A 45 -0.69 -5.17 1.24
N GLN A 46 -1.94 -4.73 1.04
CA GLN A 46 -3.11 -5.60 1.04
C GLN A 46 -4.00 -5.27 -0.14
N LEU A 47 -4.56 -6.31 -0.77
CA LEU A 47 -5.61 -6.19 -1.76
C LEU A 47 -6.95 -6.49 -1.10
N ILE A 48 -7.86 -5.54 -1.11
CA ILE A 48 -9.13 -5.61 -0.41
C ILE A 48 -10.29 -5.43 -1.38
N ASP A 49 -11.24 -6.36 -1.33
CA ASP A 49 -12.54 -6.22 -1.99
C ASP A 49 -13.52 -5.61 -0.98
N ASP A 50 -13.75 -4.31 -1.08
CA ASP A 50 -14.63 -3.59 -0.15
C ASP A 50 -16.10 -4.00 -0.31
N SER A 51 -16.50 -4.50 -1.48
CA SER A 51 -17.87 -4.95 -1.70
C SER A 51 -18.23 -6.20 -0.89
N LYS A 52 -17.21 -7.01 -0.57
CA LYS A 52 -17.37 -8.24 0.22
C LYS A 52 -16.71 -8.15 1.60
N GLY A 53 -15.99 -7.05 1.89
CA GLY A 53 -15.23 -6.93 3.14
C GLY A 53 -14.14 -7.98 3.29
N PHE A 54 -13.46 -8.32 2.21
CA PHE A 54 -12.55 -9.45 2.16
C PHE A 54 -11.16 -9.03 1.69
N THR A 55 -10.12 -9.50 2.38
CA THR A 55 -8.72 -9.32 1.97
C THR A 55 -8.32 -10.44 1.03
N ILE A 56 -8.05 -10.09 -0.23
CA ILE A 56 -7.75 -11.07 -1.29
C ILE A 56 -6.30 -11.57 -1.17
N ALA A 57 -5.36 -10.68 -0.91
CA ALA A 57 -3.93 -10.98 -0.85
C ALA A 57 -3.22 -9.96 0.04
N SER A 58 -2.06 -10.36 0.56
CA SER A 58 -1.21 -9.47 1.35
C SER A 58 0.26 -9.77 1.10
N SER A 59 1.12 -8.77 1.26
CA SER A 59 2.56 -8.93 1.26
C SER A 59 3.22 -7.97 2.22
N SER A 60 4.47 -8.26 2.61
CA SER A 60 5.20 -7.47 3.59
C SER A 60 6.69 -7.45 3.24
N SER A 61 7.36 -6.33 3.51
CA SER A 61 8.80 -6.24 3.37
C SER A 61 9.55 -7.17 4.35
N ARG A 62 8.89 -7.64 5.40
CA ARG A 62 9.46 -8.64 6.32
C ARG A 62 9.67 -10.01 5.68
N GLU A 63 8.95 -10.31 4.61
CA GLU A 63 9.08 -11.57 3.87
C GLU A 63 10.31 -11.56 2.95
N VAL A 64 10.87 -10.38 2.67
CA VAL A 64 12.06 -10.23 1.85
C VAL A 64 13.29 -10.42 2.73
N LYS A 65 14.08 -11.46 2.44
CA LYS A 65 15.27 -11.83 3.25
C LYS A 65 16.54 -11.10 2.84
N GLU A 66 16.49 -10.28 1.80
CA GLU A 66 17.64 -9.55 1.31
C GLU A 66 17.92 -8.30 2.15
N LYS A 67 19.20 -8.02 2.39
CA LYS A 67 19.64 -6.80 3.07
C LYS A 67 19.84 -5.68 2.04
N VAL A 68 18.76 -5.02 1.69
CA VAL A 68 18.75 -3.89 0.74
C VAL A 68 18.09 -2.67 1.37
N ALA A 69 18.19 -1.53 0.72
CA ALA A 69 17.57 -0.29 1.19
C ALA A 69 16.06 -0.44 1.36
N LYS A 70 15.46 0.34 2.26
CA LYS A 70 14.02 0.29 2.55
C LYS A 70 13.16 0.56 1.32
N THR A 71 13.59 1.43 0.41
CA THR A 71 12.89 1.68 -0.84
C THR A 71 12.92 0.47 -1.76
N ASP A 72 14.03 -0.24 -1.83
CA ASP A 72 14.14 -1.48 -2.61
C ASP A 72 13.27 -2.60 -2.02
N LEU A 73 13.23 -2.71 -0.70
CA LEU A 73 12.32 -3.65 -0.02
C LEU A 73 10.86 -3.34 -0.34
N SER A 74 10.50 -2.06 -0.36
CA SER A 74 9.14 -1.61 -0.69
C SER A 74 8.77 -1.95 -2.12
N LYS A 75 9.68 -1.75 -3.07
CA LYS A 75 9.49 -2.12 -4.46
C LYS A 75 9.27 -3.63 -4.61
N LYS A 76 10.07 -4.44 -3.94
CA LYS A 76 9.93 -5.90 -3.94
C LYS A 76 8.61 -6.34 -3.33
N THR A 77 8.14 -5.66 -2.28
CA THR A 77 6.82 -5.89 -1.68
C THR A 77 5.71 -5.62 -2.68
N GLY A 78 5.81 -4.52 -3.44
CA GLY A 78 4.87 -4.20 -4.51
C GLY A 78 4.87 -5.24 -5.63
N MET A 79 6.03 -5.72 -6.04
CA MET A 79 6.14 -6.79 -7.04
C MET A 79 5.54 -8.10 -6.53
N ALA A 80 5.70 -8.42 -5.25
CA ALA A 80 5.14 -9.63 -4.65
C ALA A 80 3.61 -9.58 -4.63
N ILE A 81 3.00 -8.45 -4.25
CA ILE A 81 1.54 -8.31 -4.25
C ILE A 81 0.99 -8.39 -5.66
N ALA A 82 1.70 -7.83 -6.64
CA ALA A 82 1.31 -7.93 -8.06
C ALA A 82 1.33 -9.37 -8.56
N SER A 83 2.34 -10.15 -8.17
CA SER A 83 2.44 -11.57 -8.50
C SER A 83 1.25 -12.36 -7.93
N GLU A 84 0.90 -12.13 -6.67
CA GLU A 84 -0.26 -12.78 -6.04
C GLU A 84 -1.57 -12.38 -6.72
N ALA A 85 -1.71 -11.12 -7.09
CA ALA A 85 -2.88 -10.63 -7.81
C ALA A 85 -3.05 -11.32 -9.15
N LYS A 86 -1.97 -11.45 -9.91
CA LYS A 86 -1.98 -12.15 -11.20
C LYS A 86 -2.37 -13.61 -11.07
N ALA A 87 -1.88 -14.28 -10.03
CA ALA A 87 -2.23 -15.67 -9.76
C ALA A 87 -3.74 -15.84 -9.53
N LYS A 88 -4.42 -14.79 -9.10
CA LYS A 88 -5.87 -14.74 -8.86
C LYS A 88 -6.65 -14.07 -9.98
N GLY A 89 -6.00 -13.78 -11.10
CA GLY A 89 -6.65 -13.18 -12.27
C GLY A 89 -6.95 -11.69 -12.15
N ILE A 90 -6.33 -11.00 -11.21
CA ILE A 90 -6.52 -9.57 -10.99
C ILE A 90 -5.44 -8.79 -11.73
N THR A 91 -5.85 -7.85 -12.59
CA THR A 91 -4.92 -7.02 -13.38
C THR A 91 -5.05 -5.53 -13.08
N SER A 92 -6.21 -5.08 -12.60
CA SER A 92 -6.48 -3.66 -12.30
C SER A 92 -6.82 -3.49 -10.83
N VAL A 93 -6.29 -2.42 -10.22
CA VAL A 93 -6.56 -2.08 -8.82
C VAL A 93 -6.78 -0.59 -8.68
N VAL A 94 -7.37 -0.15 -7.57
CA VAL A 94 -7.36 1.25 -7.17
C VAL A 94 -6.34 1.38 -6.03
N PHE A 95 -5.45 2.37 -6.11
CA PHE A 95 -4.38 2.55 -5.14
C PHE A 95 -4.84 3.46 -4.01
N ASP A 96 -4.71 2.97 -2.78
CA ASP A 96 -5.01 3.71 -1.55
C ASP A 96 -3.71 3.91 -0.76
N ARG A 97 -3.19 5.13 -0.77
CA ARG A 97 -1.98 5.49 -0.03
C ARG A 97 -2.21 5.57 1.49
N ASN A 98 -3.43 5.36 1.95
CA ASN A 98 -3.81 5.29 3.37
C ASN A 98 -3.37 6.53 4.18
N GLY A 99 -3.47 7.72 3.58
CA GLY A 99 -3.11 9.00 4.20
C GLY A 99 -1.61 9.27 4.28
N TYR A 100 -0.74 8.35 3.85
CA TYR A 100 0.68 8.62 3.70
C TYR A 100 0.93 9.51 2.48
N LEU A 101 2.01 10.25 2.48
CA LEU A 101 2.42 10.99 1.29
C LEU A 101 2.88 10.00 0.20
N TYR A 102 2.53 10.30 -1.04
CA TYR A 102 2.96 9.50 -2.19
C TYR A 102 4.42 9.83 -2.52
N HIS A 103 5.32 9.31 -1.67
CA HIS A 103 6.74 9.62 -1.72
C HIS A 103 7.54 8.48 -1.07
N GLY A 104 8.80 8.34 -1.42
CA GLY A 104 9.71 7.37 -0.82
C GLY A 104 9.21 5.94 -0.92
N ARG A 105 9.05 5.28 0.22
CA ARG A 105 8.66 3.86 0.29
C ARG A 105 7.27 3.59 -0.30
N VAL A 106 6.32 4.48 -0.10
CA VAL A 106 4.95 4.33 -0.63
C VAL A 106 4.97 4.37 -2.15
N LYS A 107 5.69 5.33 -2.73
CA LYS A 107 5.88 5.42 -4.18
C LYS A 107 6.63 4.20 -4.72
N ALA A 108 7.67 3.74 -4.04
CA ALA A 108 8.45 2.58 -4.45
C ALA A 108 7.57 1.30 -4.50
N LEU A 109 6.70 1.11 -3.53
CA LEU A 109 5.74 0.01 -3.53
C LEU A 109 4.79 0.09 -4.74
N ALA A 110 4.26 1.27 -5.01
CA ALA A 110 3.37 1.48 -6.15
C ALA A 110 4.10 1.21 -7.48
N ASP A 111 5.33 1.70 -7.62
CA ASP A 111 6.16 1.45 -8.80
C ASP A 111 6.42 -0.06 -8.99
N GLY A 112 6.72 -0.77 -7.89
CA GLY A 112 6.91 -2.22 -7.92
C GLY A 112 5.66 -2.98 -8.35
N ALA A 113 4.50 -2.57 -7.86
CA ALA A 113 3.23 -3.16 -8.25
C ALA A 113 2.92 -2.93 -9.74
N ARG A 114 3.22 -1.73 -10.26
CA ARG A 114 3.07 -1.43 -11.68
C ARG A 114 4.03 -2.24 -12.55
N GLU A 115 5.28 -2.36 -12.14
CA GLU A 115 6.27 -3.20 -12.84
C GLU A 115 5.85 -4.67 -12.84
N GLY A 116 5.20 -5.13 -11.79
CA GLY A 116 4.64 -6.47 -11.69
C GLY A 116 3.41 -6.70 -12.55
N GLY A 117 2.88 -5.65 -13.20
CA GLY A 117 1.80 -5.75 -14.16
C GLY A 117 0.43 -5.25 -13.67
N LEU A 118 0.33 -4.70 -12.47
CA LEU A 118 -0.92 -4.09 -12.02
C LEU A 118 -1.14 -2.73 -12.69
N GLN A 119 -2.38 -2.47 -13.06
CA GLN A 119 -2.80 -1.23 -13.70
C GLN A 119 -3.55 -0.34 -12.72
N PHE A 120 -3.02 0.84 -12.54
CA PHE A 120 -3.65 1.88 -11.72
C PHE A 120 -2.98 3.23 -11.95
#